data_e42bc63142f1f164a5fc46faf3c0a7c0
#
_entry.id   e42bc63142f1f164a5fc46faf3c0a7c0
#
_cell.length_a   1.000
_cell.length_b   1.000
_cell.length_c   1.000
_cell.angle_alpha   90.00
_cell.angle_beta   90.00
_cell.angle_gamma   90.00
#
_symmetry.space_group_name_H-M   'P 1'
#
loop_
_entity.id
_entity.type
_entity.pdbx_description
1 polymer ?
#
loop_
_entity_poly.entity_id
_entity_poly.type
_entity_poly.pdbx_seq_one_letter_code
_entity_poly.pdbx_strand_id
1 'polypeptide(L)'
;MGVMTGNAAGADKEVGARRLGEQLADKGFLLTTTDDIINWARTGSLHWMTFGLACCAVEMIHAAMPRYDLERFGTAPLASPRQSDLMIVAGTVTNKMAPAIRKLYDQMPEP
;
A
#
# COMPACT_ATOMS: atom_id res chain seq x y z
N MET A 1 -8.79 12.74 6.43
CA MET A 1 -8.42 14.16 6.56
C MET A 1 -6.92 14.27 6.51
N GLY A 2 -6.39 14.54 5.33
CA GLY A 2 -4.96 14.77 5.17
C GLY A 2 -4.61 16.12 5.81
N VAL A 3 -3.79 16.09 6.84
CA VAL A 3 -3.24 17.33 7.39
C VAL A 3 -2.16 17.82 6.45
N MET A 4 -2.53 18.72 5.56
CA MET A 4 -1.56 19.53 4.82
C MET A 4 -1.04 20.62 5.73
N THR A 5 -0.16 20.28 6.63
CA THR A 5 0.68 21.28 7.28
C THR A 5 1.92 21.45 6.42
N GLY A 6 1.80 22.27 5.41
CA GLY A 6 2.95 22.84 4.73
C GLY A 6 3.74 23.71 5.71
N ASN A 7 4.54 23.09 6.54
CA ASN A 7 5.48 23.80 7.39
C ASN A 7 6.69 24.16 6.54
N ALA A 8 6.91 25.46 6.36
CA ALA A 8 8.12 25.98 5.69
C ALA A 8 9.41 25.39 6.29
N ALA A 9 9.41 25.11 7.60
CA ALA A 9 10.50 24.42 8.30
C ALA A 9 10.72 22.97 7.80
N GLY A 10 9.67 22.28 7.33
CA GLY A 10 9.80 20.97 6.71
C GLY A 10 10.45 21.02 5.33
N ALA A 11 10.08 22.01 4.53
CA ALA A 11 10.65 22.23 3.21
C ALA A 11 12.15 22.55 3.27
N ASP A 12 12.58 23.35 4.24
CA ASP A 12 14.00 23.69 4.44
C ASP A 12 14.83 22.48 4.85
N LYS A 13 14.27 21.58 5.65
CA LYS A 13 14.91 20.31 6.03
C LYS A 13 15.05 19.36 4.85
N GLU A 14 14.02 19.28 4.01
CA GLU A 14 14.06 18.46 2.80
C GLU A 14 15.08 18.99 1.78
N VAL A 15 15.14 20.30 1.60
CA VAL A 15 16.14 20.95 0.71
C VAL A 15 17.55 20.74 1.26
N GLY A 16 17.74 20.83 2.56
CA GLY A 16 19.01 20.54 3.22
C GLY A 16 19.43 19.09 3.07
N ALA A 17 18.51 18.15 3.24
CA ALA A 17 18.76 16.73 3.04
C ALA A 17 19.09 16.39 1.57
N ARG A 18 18.42 17.01 0.61
CA ARG A 18 18.72 16.85 -0.82
C ARG A 18 20.11 17.34 -1.18
N ARG A 19 20.50 18.52 -0.71
CA ARG A 19 21.85 19.09 -0.92
C ARG A 19 22.92 18.21 -0.32
N LEU A 20 22.68 17.70 0.89
CA LEU A 20 23.60 16.79 1.55
C LEU A 20 23.72 15.45 0.80
N GLY A 21 22.59 14.93 0.31
CA GLY A 21 22.55 13.75 -0.55
C GLY A 21 23.33 13.93 -1.85
N GLU A 22 23.19 15.08 -2.50
CA GLU A 22 23.90 15.43 -3.71
C GLU A 22 25.41 15.55 -3.48
N GLN A 23 25.82 16.17 -2.38
CA GLN A 23 27.22 16.26 -1.98
C GLN A 23 27.84 14.90 -1.62
N LEU A 24 27.04 14.00 -1.05
CA LEU A 24 27.48 12.65 -0.69
C LEU A 24 27.46 11.70 -1.89
N ALA A 25 26.60 11.93 -2.88
CA ALA A 25 26.58 11.21 -4.15
C ALA A 25 27.89 11.43 -4.93
N ASP A 26 28.42 12.64 -4.90
CA ASP A 26 29.75 12.96 -5.47
C ASP A 26 30.88 12.18 -4.78
N LYS A 27 30.68 11.76 -3.53
CA LYS A 27 31.62 10.95 -2.76
C LYS A 27 31.32 9.44 -2.81
N GLY A 28 30.39 9.01 -3.67
CA GLY A 28 30.01 7.62 -3.84
C GLY A 28 28.99 7.10 -2.80
N PHE A 29 28.33 7.99 -2.06
CA PHE A 29 27.26 7.62 -1.13
C PHE A 29 25.90 8.04 -1.70
N LEU A 30 24.94 7.10 -1.73
CA LEU A 30 23.54 7.37 -2.04
C LEU A 30 22.76 7.57 -0.74
N LEU A 31 22.32 8.80 -0.50
CA LEU A 31 21.35 9.08 0.55
C LEU A 31 19.95 9.15 -0.06
N THR A 32 19.11 8.19 0.34
CA THR A 32 17.67 8.26 0.09
C THR A 32 16.99 8.95 1.26
N THR A 33 15.92 9.69 0.97
CA THR A 33 15.08 10.25 2.02
C THR A 33 14.32 9.11 2.73
N THR A 34 13.93 9.32 3.97
CA THR A 34 13.15 8.33 4.73
C THR A 34 11.87 7.93 4.00
N ASP A 35 11.21 8.90 3.35
CA ASP A 35 10.00 8.66 2.58
C ASP A 35 10.23 7.76 1.37
N ASP A 36 11.34 7.93 0.68
CA ASP A 36 11.70 7.09 -0.47
C ASP A 36 11.95 5.64 -0.03
N ILE A 37 12.60 5.44 1.11
CA ILE A 37 12.81 4.10 1.69
C ILE A 37 11.49 3.45 2.07
N ILE A 38 10.60 4.19 2.70
CA ILE A 38 9.27 3.69 3.10
C ILE A 38 8.45 3.34 1.87
N ASN A 39 8.45 4.18 0.85
CA ASN A 39 7.72 3.93 -0.39
C ASN A 39 8.28 2.71 -1.14
N TRP A 40 9.59 2.56 -1.18
CA TRP A 40 10.22 1.37 -1.76
C TRP A 40 9.83 0.10 -0.99
N ALA A 41 9.85 0.14 0.33
CA ALA A 41 9.44 -0.99 1.17
C ALA A 41 7.96 -1.36 0.96
N ARG A 42 7.08 -0.36 0.84
CA ARG A 42 5.65 -0.58 0.56
C ARG A 42 5.41 -1.18 -0.81
N THR A 43 6.20 -0.80 -1.81
CA THR A 43 6.11 -1.36 -3.16
C THR A 43 6.42 -2.86 -3.18
N GLY A 44 7.37 -3.30 -2.37
CA GLY A 44 7.74 -4.71 -2.25
C GLY A 44 6.88 -5.52 -1.29
N SER A 45 5.97 -4.88 -0.56
CA SER A 45 5.13 -5.51 0.46
C SER A 45 3.69 -5.03 0.33
N LEU A 46 2.96 -5.60 -0.63
CA LEU A 46 1.55 -5.29 -0.86
C LEU A 46 0.67 -6.33 -0.17
N HIS A 47 -0.15 -5.88 0.76
CA HIS A 47 -1.14 -6.72 1.41
C HIS A 47 -2.53 -6.39 0.86
N TRP A 48 -3.24 -7.39 0.40
CA TRP A 48 -4.57 -7.22 -0.17
C TRP A 48 -5.63 -7.89 0.68
N MET A 49 -6.72 -7.16 0.88
CA MET A 49 -7.87 -7.67 1.60
C MET A 49 -8.72 -8.54 0.68
N THR A 50 -9.01 -9.75 1.14
CA THR A 50 -9.90 -10.66 0.43
C THR A 50 -11.35 -10.33 0.72
N PHE A 51 -12.08 -9.89 -0.29
CA PHE A 51 -13.52 -9.67 -0.19
C PHE A 51 -14.24 -10.48 -1.26
N GLY A 52 -14.43 -11.77 -0.95
CA GLY A 52 -15.05 -12.72 -1.86
C GLY A 52 -16.57 -12.71 -1.73
N LEU A 53 -17.26 -12.44 -2.83
CA LEU A 53 -18.73 -12.39 -2.88
C LEU A 53 -19.34 -13.52 -3.70
N ALA A 54 -18.62 -14.09 -4.63
CA ALA A 54 -19.13 -15.08 -5.55
C ALA A 54 -18.02 -16.00 -6.07
N CYS A 55 -18.25 -16.70 -7.16
CA CYS A 55 -17.30 -17.65 -7.76
C CYS A 55 -15.94 -17.01 -8.12
N CYS A 56 -15.89 -15.72 -8.42
CA CYS A 56 -14.63 -15.00 -8.65
C CYS A 56 -13.70 -15.01 -7.43
N ALA A 57 -14.23 -15.21 -6.23
CA ALA A 57 -13.44 -15.37 -5.02
C ALA A 57 -12.55 -16.62 -5.06
N VAL A 58 -13.02 -17.69 -5.69
CA VAL A 58 -12.25 -18.92 -5.86
C VAL A 58 -11.04 -18.66 -6.76
N GLU A 59 -11.22 -17.93 -7.84
CA GLU A 59 -10.12 -17.50 -8.71
C GLU A 59 -9.10 -16.65 -7.95
N MET A 60 -9.56 -15.72 -7.16
CA MET A 60 -8.72 -14.90 -6.30
C MET A 60 -7.90 -15.73 -5.31
N ILE A 61 -8.51 -16.74 -4.71
CA ILE A 61 -7.84 -17.66 -3.79
C ILE A 61 -6.78 -18.47 -4.54
N HIS A 62 -7.11 -18.97 -5.74
CA HIS A 62 -6.18 -19.73 -6.55
C HIS A 62 -4.96 -18.91 -7.00
N ALA A 63 -5.13 -17.62 -7.22
CA ALA A 63 -4.01 -16.73 -7.54
C ALA A 63 -2.97 -16.66 -6.42
N ALA A 64 -3.40 -16.80 -5.16
CA ALA A 64 -2.51 -16.84 -4.00
C ALA A 64 -1.99 -18.23 -3.66
N MET A 65 -2.51 -19.28 -4.30
CA MET A 65 -2.11 -20.65 -4.07
C MET A 65 -0.76 -21.00 -4.74
N PRO A 66 -0.11 -22.12 -4.36
CA PRO A 66 1.23 -22.46 -4.78
C PRO A 66 1.47 -22.50 -6.30
N ARG A 67 0.44 -22.75 -7.10
CA ARG A 67 0.60 -22.82 -8.56
C ARG A 67 0.95 -21.46 -9.19
N TYR A 68 0.33 -20.40 -8.71
CA TYR A 68 0.56 -19.03 -9.21
C TYR A 68 1.37 -18.20 -8.24
N ASP A 69 1.22 -18.47 -6.95
CA ASP A 69 2.04 -17.98 -5.85
C ASP A 69 2.37 -16.48 -5.92
N LEU A 70 1.35 -15.65 -5.69
CA LEU A 70 1.54 -14.20 -5.62
C LEU A 70 2.43 -13.76 -4.45
N GLU A 71 2.57 -14.58 -3.41
CA GLU A 71 3.40 -14.26 -2.25
C GLU A 71 4.87 -14.10 -2.62
N ARG A 72 5.36 -14.79 -3.63
CA ARG A 72 6.74 -14.64 -4.11
C ARG A 72 7.02 -13.25 -4.68
N PHE A 73 5.98 -12.51 -5.06
CA PHE A 73 6.08 -11.13 -5.51
C PHE A 73 5.92 -10.11 -4.38
N GLY A 74 5.84 -10.57 -3.14
CA GLY A 74 5.65 -9.71 -1.97
C GLY A 74 4.20 -9.35 -1.68
N THR A 75 3.23 -10.02 -2.31
CA THR A 75 1.81 -9.79 -2.06
C THR A 75 1.22 -10.91 -1.22
N ALA A 76 0.52 -10.57 -0.16
CA ALA A 76 -0.11 -11.55 0.73
C ALA A 76 -1.57 -11.20 1.01
N PRO A 77 -2.46 -12.21 1.09
CA PRO A 77 -3.85 -11.96 1.48
C PRO A 77 -3.96 -11.71 2.98
N LEU A 78 -4.76 -10.73 3.34
CA LEU A 78 -5.10 -10.42 4.73
C LEU A 78 -6.61 -10.29 4.89
N ALA A 79 -7.10 -10.64 6.06
CA ALA A 79 -8.52 -10.53 6.39
C ALA A 79 -8.88 -9.18 7.04
N SER A 80 -7.89 -8.45 7.56
CA SER A 80 -8.11 -7.20 8.26
C SER A 80 -8.02 -5.99 7.31
N PRO A 81 -9.05 -5.13 7.23
CA PRO A 81 -8.98 -3.93 6.41
C PRO A 81 -7.96 -2.91 6.90
N ARG A 82 -7.66 -2.89 8.19
CA ARG A 82 -6.73 -1.92 8.77
C ARG A 82 -5.27 -2.19 8.43
N GLN A 83 -4.94 -3.40 8.04
CA GLN A 83 -3.60 -3.84 7.69
C GLN A 83 -3.40 -4.03 6.19
N SER A 84 -4.45 -3.81 5.41
CA SER A 84 -4.44 -4.04 3.96
C SER A 84 -4.26 -2.74 3.20
N ASP A 85 -3.48 -2.81 2.13
CA ASP A 85 -3.21 -1.68 1.24
C ASP A 85 -4.18 -1.63 0.07
N LEU A 86 -4.74 -2.77 -0.29
CA LEU A 86 -5.63 -2.94 -1.43
C LEU A 86 -6.82 -3.82 -1.05
N MET A 87 -8.00 -3.51 -1.54
CA MET A 87 -9.17 -4.36 -1.40
C MET A 87 -9.57 -4.94 -2.75
N ILE A 88 -9.62 -6.26 -2.84
CA ILE A 88 -10.07 -6.96 -4.05
C ILE A 88 -11.51 -7.44 -3.82
N VAL A 89 -12.43 -6.84 -4.53
CA VAL A 89 -13.85 -7.24 -4.51
C VAL A 89 -14.08 -8.27 -5.62
N ALA A 90 -14.20 -9.53 -5.23
CA ALA A 90 -14.33 -10.63 -6.18
C ALA A 90 -15.75 -11.18 -6.20
N GLY A 91 -16.53 -10.73 -7.15
CA GLY A 91 -17.91 -11.19 -7.36
C GLY A 91 -18.90 -10.04 -7.53
N THR A 92 -20.17 -10.39 -7.72
CA THR A 92 -21.24 -9.43 -7.92
C THR A 92 -21.62 -8.73 -6.62
N VAL A 93 -21.60 -7.41 -6.63
CA VAL A 93 -22.01 -6.59 -5.49
C VAL A 93 -23.53 -6.41 -5.53
N THR A 94 -24.20 -6.87 -4.50
CA THR A 94 -25.64 -6.63 -4.32
C THR A 94 -25.88 -5.32 -3.56
N ASN A 95 -27.07 -4.74 -3.72
CA ASN A 95 -27.45 -3.50 -3.02
C ASN A 95 -27.40 -3.65 -1.50
N LYS A 96 -27.65 -4.85 -0.97
CA LYS A 96 -27.52 -5.13 0.46
C LYS A 96 -26.08 -5.14 0.94
N MET A 97 -25.15 -5.57 0.10
CA MET A 97 -23.73 -5.70 0.45
C MET A 97 -22.96 -4.40 0.23
N ALA A 98 -23.44 -3.51 -0.63
CA ALA A 98 -22.76 -2.26 -0.95
C ALA A 98 -22.41 -1.40 0.28
N PRO A 99 -23.31 -1.22 1.28
CA PRO A 99 -22.95 -0.48 2.50
C PRO A 99 -21.81 -1.12 3.30
N ALA A 100 -21.73 -2.45 3.31
CA ALA A 100 -20.66 -3.18 4.00
C ALA A 100 -19.30 -2.96 3.34
N ILE A 101 -19.26 -2.96 1.99
CA ILE A 101 -18.05 -2.66 1.23
C ILE A 101 -17.56 -1.25 1.54
N ARG A 102 -18.46 -0.29 1.52
CA ARG A 102 -18.12 1.11 1.85
C ARG A 102 -17.54 1.24 3.26
N LYS A 103 -18.16 0.57 4.22
CA LYS A 103 -17.69 0.58 5.60
C LYS A 103 -16.29 -0.02 5.75
N LEU A 104 -15.99 -1.11 5.05
CA LEU A 104 -14.67 -1.72 5.05
C LEU A 104 -13.63 -0.84 4.36
N TYR A 105 -14.00 -0.19 3.28
CA TYR A 105 -13.12 0.75 2.59
C TYR A 105 -12.73 1.93 3.49
N ASP A 106 -13.69 2.48 4.23
CA ASP A 106 -13.44 3.57 5.17
C ASP A 106 -12.54 3.15 6.35
N GLN A 107 -12.44 1.86 6.64
CA GLN A 107 -11.55 1.31 7.67
C GLN A 107 -10.14 1.02 7.17
N MET A 108 -9.89 1.09 5.87
CA MET A 108 -8.55 0.89 5.33
C MET A 108 -7.64 2.09 5.65
N PRO A 109 -6.34 1.86 5.83
CA PRO A 109 -5.41 2.96 6.07
C PRO A 109 -5.24 3.84 4.83
N GLU A 110 -5.03 5.13 5.03
CA GLU A 110 -4.69 6.10 4.00
C GLU A 110 -3.17 6.19 3.81
N PRO A 111 -2.66 6.50 2.63
CA PRO A 111 -3.35 6.66 1.34
C PRO A 111 -3.79 5.37 0.73
#